data_0807a51a79c17de3e7610a648dee7729
#
_entry.id   0807a51a79c17de3e7610a648dee7729
#
_cell.length_a   1.000
_cell.length_b   1.000
_cell.length_c   1.000
_cell.angle_alpha   90.00
_cell.angle_beta   90.00
_cell.angle_gamma   90.00
#
_symmetry.space_group_name_H-M   'P 1'
#
loop_
_entity.id
_entity.type
_entity.pdbx_description
1 polymer ?
#
loop_
_entity_poly.entity_id
_entity_poly.type
_entity_poly.pdbx_seq_one_letter_code
_entity_poly.pdbx_strand_id
1 'polypeptide(L)'
;ETDDIRESPALEIARALLADPRYTVRMYDPKAKENAKRELGTPLNAVWCGGAQEAMQGADAVVIATEWAEFASLNFEDMKRILKQPVFFDLRNIYPKTEVAAAGFEYHGTGV
;
A
#
# COMPACT_ATOMS: atom_id res chain seq x y z
N GLU A 1 8.60 -1.59 -15.16
CA GLU A 1 8.50 -2.11 -13.80
C GLU A 1 9.80 -2.80 -13.43
N THR A 2 10.20 -2.72 -12.19
CA THR A 2 11.46 -3.26 -11.70
C THR A 2 11.25 -3.94 -10.36
N ASP A 3 12.08 -4.95 -10.08
CA ASP A 3 12.08 -5.61 -8.78
C ASP A 3 13.21 -5.12 -7.88
N ASP A 4 14.00 -4.14 -8.32
CA ASP A 4 15.04 -3.55 -7.48
C ASP A 4 14.45 -2.40 -6.68
N ILE A 5 14.23 -2.63 -5.38
CA ILE A 5 13.57 -1.66 -4.53
C ILE A 5 14.46 -1.17 -3.38
N ARG A 6 15.77 -1.46 -3.43
CA ARG A 6 16.66 -1.16 -2.31
C ARG A 6 16.70 0.29 -1.92
N GLU A 7 16.54 1.20 -2.88
CA GLU A 7 16.55 2.64 -2.63
C GLU A 7 15.22 3.29 -3.00
N SER A 8 14.16 2.49 -3.07
CA SER A 8 12.87 3.01 -3.49
C SER A 8 12.18 3.79 -2.37
N PRO A 9 11.37 4.80 -2.73
CA PRO A 9 10.53 5.49 -1.74
C PRO A 9 9.60 4.54 -1.00
N ALA A 10 9.17 3.44 -1.63
CA ALA A 10 8.32 2.46 -1.00
C ALA A 10 8.97 1.86 0.24
N LEU A 11 10.27 1.53 0.17
CA LEU A 11 10.99 1.01 1.32
C LEU A 11 11.13 2.03 2.44
N GLU A 12 11.38 3.29 2.08
CA GLU A 12 11.48 4.35 3.08
C GLU A 12 10.17 4.51 3.84
N ILE A 13 9.05 4.48 3.13
CA ILE A 13 7.74 4.60 3.73
C ILE A 13 7.46 3.41 4.63
N ALA A 14 7.75 2.20 4.15
CA ALA A 14 7.55 1.00 4.95
C ALA A 14 8.39 1.04 6.23
N ARG A 15 9.65 1.45 6.13
CA ARG A 15 10.51 1.58 7.32
C ARG A 15 9.96 2.57 8.32
N ALA A 16 9.47 3.72 7.84
CA ALA A 16 8.91 4.74 8.70
C ALA A 16 7.68 4.23 9.46
N LEU A 17 6.80 3.52 8.75
CA LEU A 17 5.61 2.95 9.38
C LEU A 17 5.97 1.83 10.37
N LEU A 18 6.91 0.97 9.98
CA LEU A 18 7.32 -0.14 10.84
C LEU A 18 8.07 0.32 12.09
N ALA A 19 8.65 1.51 12.04
CA ALA A 19 9.37 2.07 13.19
C ALA A 19 8.44 2.38 14.36
N ASP A 20 7.14 2.53 14.11
CA ASP A 20 6.15 2.78 15.16
C ASP A 20 5.45 1.46 15.50
N PRO A 21 5.68 0.89 16.69
CA PRO A 21 5.11 -0.41 17.03
C PRO A 21 3.59 -0.40 17.18
N ARG A 22 2.95 0.78 17.20
CA ARG A 22 1.50 0.88 17.24
C ARG A 22 0.86 0.48 15.91
N TYR A 23 1.63 0.53 14.80
CA TYR A 23 1.12 0.15 13.50
C TYR A 23 1.38 -1.31 13.22
N THR A 24 0.40 -1.98 12.62
CA THR A 24 0.60 -3.26 11.97
C THR A 24 0.60 -2.97 10.48
N VAL A 25 1.70 -3.28 9.82
CA VAL A 25 1.88 -2.95 8.41
C VAL A 25 1.76 -4.23 7.59
N ARG A 26 0.67 -4.34 6.83
CA ARG A 26 0.48 -5.45 5.91
C ARG A 26 0.98 -5.03 4.55
N MET A 27 1.82 -5.87 3.96
CA MET A 27 2.51 -5.51 2.74
C MET A 27 2.28 -6.55 1.66
N TYR A 28 2.11 -6.07 0.45
CA TYR A 28 1.99 -6.93 -0.72
C TYR A 28 2.71 -6.29 -1.89
N ASP A 29 3.60 -7.07 -2.51
CA ASP A 29 4.29 -6.66 -3.73
C ASP A 29 4.39 -7.89 -4.62
N PRO A 30 3.75 -7.87 -5.80
CA PRO A 30 3.72 -9.05 -6.65
C PRO A 30 5.07 -9.43 -7.28
N LYS A 31 6.04 -8.51 -7.25
CA LYS A 31 7.31 -8.71 -7.95
C LYS A 31 8.53 -8.67 -7.05
N ALA A 32 8.51 -7.84 -6.01
CA ALA A 32 9.71 -7.53 -5.24
C ALA A 32 9.65 -7.99 -3.79
N LYS A 33 8.75 -8.91 -3.45
CA LYS A 33 8.53 -9.35 -2.08
C LYS A 33 9.81 -9.84 -1.40
N GLU A 34 10.58 -10.69 -2.08
CA GLU A 34 11.77 -11.26 -1.47
C GLU A 34 12.86 -10.21 -1.22
N ASN A 35 13.03 -9.27 -2.16
CA ASN A 35 13.97 -8.19 -1.96
C ASN A 35 13.54 -7.28 -0.82
N ALA A 36 12.24 -6.98 -0.75
CA ALA A 36 11.71 -6.15 0.33
C ALA A 36 11.90 -6.81 1.70
N LYS A 37 11.66 -8.11 1.78
CA LYS A 37 11.84 -8.83 3.04
C LYS A 37 13.29 -8.79 3.50
N ARG A 38 14.25 -8.92 2.58
CA ARG A 38 15.66 -8.83 2.92
C ARG A 38 16.03 -7.45 3.47
N GLU A 39 15.50 -6.40 2.84
CA GLU A 39 15.83 -5.03 3.21
C GLU A 39 15.14 -4.57 4.49
N LEU A 40 13.92 -5.02 4.74
CA LEU A 40 13.15 -4.62 5.92
C LEU A 40 13.37 -5.51 7.11
N GLY A 41 13.89 -6.71 6.91
CA GLY A 41 14.05 -7.68 7.98
C GLY A 41 12.71 -8.29 8.39
N THR A 42 12.60 -8.68 9.66
CA THR A 42 11.41 -9.34 10.16
C THR A 42 10.86 -8.66 11.43
N PRO A 43 10.44 -7.38 11.34
CA PRO A 43 9.82 -6.73 12.50
C PRO A 43 8.54 -7.44 12.89
N LEU A 44 8.21 -7.42 14.18
CA LEU A 44 7.02 -8.11 14.68
C LEU A 44 5.72 -7.54 14.13
N ASN A 45 5.71 -6.27 13.75
CA ASN A 45 4.52 -5.60 13.22
C ASN A 45 4.44 -5.63 11.70
N ALA A 46 5.30 -6.39 11.03
CA ALA A 46 5.26 -6.56 9.58
C ALA A 46 4.54 -7.85 9.22
N VAL A 47 3.58 -7.77 8.30
CA VAL A 47 2.83 -8.93 7.82
C VAL A 47 2.94 -8.96 6.29
N TRP A 48 3.52 -10.02 5.76
CA TRP A 48 3.63 -10.20 4.32
C TRP A 48 2.43 -10.97 3.80
N CYS A 49 1.73 -10.39 2.84
CA CYS A 49 0.48 -10.94 2.34
C CYS A 49 0.65 -11.49 0.93
N GLY A 50 -0.21 -12.43 0.58
CA GLY A 50 -0.17 -13.07 -0.73
C GLY A 50 -1.01 -12.36 -1.79
N GLY A 51 -1.73 -11.31 -1.44
CA GLY A 51 -2.54 -10.57 -2.37
C GLY A 51 -2.96 -9.22 -1.82
N ALA A 52 -3.41 -8.35 -2.72
CA ALA A 52 -3.82 -7.00 -2.34
C ALA A 52 -5.03 -7.01 -1.40
N GLN A 53 -6.01 -7.87 -1.65
CA GLN A 53 -7.19 -7.96 -0.79
C GLN A 53 -6.83 -8.39 0.62
N GLU A 54 -5.95 -9.36 0.74
CA GLU A 54 -5.49 -9.81 2.04
C GLU A 54 -4.80 -8.69 2.80
N ALA A 55 -3.98 -7.90 2.10
CA ALA A 55 -3.27 -6.79 2.73
C ALA A 55 -4.23 -5.71 3.20
N MET A 56 -5.32 -5.48 2.48
CA MET A 56 -6.29 -4.43 2.82
C MET A 56 -7.33 -4.84 3.86
N GLN A 57 -7.52 -6.13 4.08
CA GLN A 57 -8.62 -6.62 4.94
C GLN A 57 -8.52 -6.04 6.34
N GLY A 58 -9.51 -5.23 6.72
CA GLY A 58 -9.57 -4.62 8.04
C GLY A 58 -8.56 -3.51 8.29
N ALA A 59 -7.91 -3.02 7.25
CA ALA A 59 -6.91 -1.97 7.39
C ALA A 59 -7.55 -0.61 7.61
N ASP A 60 -6.88 0.25 8.35
CA ASP A 60 -7.34 1.62 8.60
C ASP A 60 -7.04 2.55 7.44
N ALA A 61 -6.11 2.18 6.57
CA ALA A 61 -5.77 2.94 5.37
C ALA A 61 -5.05 2.03 4.40
N VAL A 62 -5.10 2.38 3.13
CA VAL A 62 -4.31 1.70 2.10
C VAL A 62 -3.31 2.68 1.52
N VAL A 63 -2.09 2.20 1.29
CA VAL A 63 -1.00 3.00 0.74
C VAL A 63 -0.51 2.30 -0.53
N ILE A 64 -0.57 3.00 -1.65
CA ILE A 64 0.00 2.50 -2.91
C ILE A 64 1.35 3.18 -3.11
N ALA A 65 2.40 2.41 -3.00
CA ALA A 65 3.77 2.92 -3.03
C ALA A 65 4.55 2.49 -4.27
N THR A 66 3.98 1.61 -5.09
CA THR A 66 4.61 1.13 -6.32
C THR A 66 3.62 1.19 -7.48
N GLU A 67 4.14 1.19 -8.72
CA GLU A 67 3.33 1.40 -9.92
C GLU A 67 3.00 0.12 -10.67
N TRP A 68 2.76 -0.98 -9.95
CA TRP A 68 2.40 -2.22 -10.62
C TRP A 68 1.04 -2.09 -11.30
N ALA A 69 0.93 -2.59 -12.53
CA ALA A 69 -0.30 -2.49 -13.30
C ALA A 69 -1.50 -3.07 -12.57
N GLU A 70 -1.28 -4.10 -11.80
CA GLU A 70 -2.32 -4.75 -11.00
C GLU A 70 -3.05 -3.74 -10.09
N PHE A 71 -2.34 -2.74 -9.57
CA PHE A 71 -2.93 -1.78 -8.65
C PHE A 71 -3.78 -0.72 -9.35
N ALA A 72 -3.62 -0.55 -10.65
CA ALA A 72 -4.38 0.45 -11.39
C ALA A 72 -5.82 -0.01 -11.69
N SER A 73 -6.15 -1.26 -11.42
CA SER A 73 -7.48 -1.80 -11.70
C SER A 73 -8.20 -2.31 -10.46
N LEU A 74 -7.88 -1.78 -9.30
CA LEU A 74 -8.56 -2.15 -8.06
C LEU A 74 -10.02 -1.68 -8.09
N ASN A 75 -10.91 -2.48 -7.51
CA ASN A 75 -12.32 -2.17 -7.44
C ASN A 75 -12.62 -1.40 -6.16
N PHE A 76 -13.04 -0.14 -6.29
CA PHE A 76 -13.26 0.73 -5.12
C PHE A 76 -14.37 0.22 -4.19
N GLU A 77 -15.43 -0.37 -4.75
CA GLU A 77 -16.50 -0.87 -3.91
C GLU A 77 -16.04 -2.05 -3.06
N ASP A 78 -15.22 -2.95 -3.65
CA ASP A 78 -14.65 -4.06 -2.89
C ASP A 78 -13.70 -3.55 -1.82
N MET A 79 -12.88 -2.55 -2.16
CA MET A 79 -11.96 -1.97 -1.20
C MET A 79 -12.69 -1.37 0.00
N LYS A 80 -13.78 -0.66 -0.24
CA LYS A 80 -14.55 -0.04 0.85
C LYS A 80 -15.16 -1.08 1.77
N ARG A 81 -15.53 -2.25 1.23
CA ARG A 81 -16.10 -3.31 2.06
C ARG A 81 -15.08 -3.95 2.98
N ILE A 82 -13.84 -4.07 2.53
CA ILE A 82 -12.82 -4.78 3.29
C ILE A 82 -11.96 -3.89 4.17
N LEU A 83 -11.83 -2.60 3.81
CA LEU A 83 -11.12 -1.62 4.63
C LEU A 83 -11.97 -1.22 5.83
N LYS A 84 -11.32 -1.00 6.95
CA LYS A 84 -12.01 -0.49 8.13
C LYS A 84 -12.42 0.97 7.93
N GLN A 85 -11.59 1.75 7.23
CA GLN A 85 -11.87 3.13 6.91
C GLN A 85 -11.46 3.41 5.47
N PRO A 86 -12.21 4.27 4.74
CA PRO A 86 -11.92 4.53 3.33
C PRO A 86 -10.85 5.60 3.14
N VAL A 87 -9.66 5.33 3.61
CA VAL A 87 -8.52 6.25 3.51
C VAL A 87 -7.50 5.68 2.52
N PHE A 88 -7.13 6.49 1.53
CA PHE A 88 -6.34 6.03 0.38
C PHE A 88 -5.17 6.98 0.14
N PHE A 89 -3.97 6.49 0.34
CA PHE A 89 -2.74 7.23 0.02
C PHE A 89 -2.16 6.67 -1.27
N ASP A 90 -2.15 7.49 -2.32
CA ASP A 90 -1.64 7.10 -3.63
C ASP A 90 -0.34 7.84 -3.89
N LEU A 91 0.76 7.24 -3.52
CA LEU A 91 2.06 7.89 -3.56
C LEU A 91 2.67 7.89 -4.95
N ARG A 92 2.04 7.20 -5.90
CA ARG A 92 2.50 7.15 -7.29
C ARG A 92 1.53 7.85 -8.23
N ASN A 93 0.42 8.39 -7.69
CA ASN A 93 -0.58 9.11 -8.47
C ASN A 93 -1.12 8.29 -9.64
N ILE A 94 -1.39 7.01 -9.39
CA ILE A 94 -1.90 6.12 -10.44
C ILE A 94 -3.40 6.24 -10.64
N TYR A 95 -4.11 6.92 -9.73
CA TYR A 95 -5.54 7.14 -9.85
C TYR A 95 -5.85 8.64 -9.90
N PRO A 96 -6.83 9.06 -10.72
CA PRO A 96 -7.30 10.44 -10.67
C PRO A 96 -7.95 10.73 -9.32
N LYS A 97 -7.60 11.86 -8.71
CA LYS A 97 -8.15 12.26 -7.42
C LYS A 97 -9.68 12.33 -7.44
N THR A 98 -10.23 12.89 -8.50
CA THR A 98 -11.68 13.05 -8.61
C THR A 98 -12.40 11.72 -8.64
N GLU A 99 -11.83 10.72 -9.29
CA GLU A 99 -12.42 9.39 -9.38
C GLU A 99 -12.44 8.71 -8.02
N VAL A 100 -11.34 8.78 -7.28
CA VAL A 100 -11.22 8.14 -5.97
C VAL A 100 -12.13 8.84 -4.96
N ALA A 101 -12.16 10.16 -4.98
CA ALA A 101 -13.02 10.93 -4.08
C ALA A 101 -14.50 10.67 -4.38
N ALA A 102 -14.86 10.55 -5.66
CA ALA A 102 -16.24 10.26 -6.06
C ALA A 102 -16.68 8.87 -5.56
N ALA A 103 -15.74 7.95 -5.40
CA ALA A 103 -16.03 6.62 -4.88
C ALA A 103 -16.20 6.61 -3.34
N GLY A 104 -15.98 7.75 -2.68
CA GLY A 104 -16.20 7.86 -1.24
C GLY A 104 -14.94 7.72 -0.39
N PHE A 105 -13.77 7.85 -0.99
CA PHE A 105 -12.50 7.75 -0.26
C PHE A 105 -11.98 9.12 0.14
N GLU A 106 -11.30 9.15 1.28
CA GLU A 106 -10.40 10.25 1.62
C GLU A 106 -9.10 9.98 0.88
N TYR A 107 -8.80 10.77 -0.15
CA TYR A 107 -7.68 10.52 -1.06
C TYR A 107 -6.54 11.49 -0.82
N HIS A 108 -5.33 10.96 -0.72
CA HIS A 108 -4.11 11.74 -0.59
C HIS A 108 -3.11 11.27 -1.65
N GLY A 109 -2.79 12.13 -2.59
CA GLY A 109 -1.80 11.84 -3.62
C GLY A 109 -0.54 12.66 -3.41
N THR A 110 0.55 12.26 -4.06
CA THR A 110 1.81 12.99 -4.01
C THR A 110 1.69 14.26 -4.85
N GLY A 111 1.92 15.42 -4.21
CA GLY A 111 1.91 16.69 -4.93
C GLY A 111 0.53 17.20 -5.32
N VAL A 112 -0.52 16.69 -4.74
CA VAL A 112 -1.88 17.14 -5.02
C VAL A 112 -2.62 17.51 -3.75
#